data_365f7a47cdfba6de43e11cbd1bd0a692
#
_entry.id   365f7a47cdfba6de43e11cbd1bd0a692
#
_cell.length_a   1.000
_cell.length_b   1.000
_cell.length_c   1.000
_cell.angle_alpha   90.00
_cell.angle_beta   90.00
_cell.angle_gamma   90.00
#
_symmetry.space_group_name_H-M   'P 1'
#
loop_
_entity.id
_entity.type
_entity.pdbx_description
1 polymer ?
#
loop_
_entity_poly.entity_id
_entity_poly.type
_entity_poly.pdbx_seq_one_letter_code
_entity_poly.pdbx_strand_id
1 'polypeptide(L)'
;NYTTLILVGVYLIYEGAMRFIEPTEVAGWTVVILGCVALAVDSLTAWLTWSMQKGSVNIRALFLHNLSDALASVAVIIGGTLIILYDVTWVDPAITIAIALYILYLALTEIGKPIRTLMLGSPPDMDSRAVVRAMTEVDGVEDVHHVHLWQMQEHEAALDCHVVLTEAGWSRIEPVKAEIKERLSAEFSIMHSSFEFENIHHAHQNVQLFGHGDVEKKPDHEDNKDTERQ
;
A
#
# COMPACT_ATOMS: atom_id res chain seq x y z
N ASN A 1 -6.48 0.57 10.64
CA ASN A 1 -6.14 -0.76 11.18
C ASN A 1 -4.66 -0.89 11.59
N TYR A 2 -3.66 -0.62 10.70
CA TYR A 2 -2.23 -0.75 11.05
C TYR A 2 -1.80 0.17 12.21
N THR A 3 -2.28 1.41 12.24
CA THR A 3 -2.01 2.34 13.35
C THR A 3 -2.49 1.78 14.68
N THR A 4 -3.69 1.17 14.70
CA THR A 4 -4.23 0.52 15.89
C THR A 4 -3.37 -0.68 16.32
N LEU A 5 -2.92 -1.52 15.35
CA LEU A 5 -2.03 -2.65 15.63
C LEU A 5 -0.70 -2.18 16.23
N ILE A 6 -0.12 -1.08 15.72
CA ILE A 6 1.12 -0.51 16.26
C ILE A 6 0.91 -0.02 17.69
N LEU A 7 -0.18 0.72 17.97
CA LEU A 7 -0.48 1.22 19.31
C LEU A 7 -0.70 0.08 20.30
N VAL A 8 -1.46 -0.94 19.90
CA VAL A 8 -1.70 -2.14 20.73
C VAL A 8 -0.40 -2.91 20.94
N GLY A 9 0.43 -3.09 19.90
CA GLY A 9 1.72 -3.77 20.01
C GLY A 9 2.66 -3.06 20.99
N VAL A 10 2.77 -1.73 20.91
CA VAL A 10 3.57 -0.93 21.85
C VAL A 10 3.03 -1.04 23.27
N TYR A 11 1.70 -0.95 23.45
CA TYR A 11 1.06 -1.12 24.75
C TYR A 11 1.33 -2.51 25.34
N LEU A 12 1.23 -3.58 24.56
CA LEU A 12 1.50 -4.95 25.02
C LEU A 12 2.97 -5.16 25.41
N ILE A 13 3.94 -4.50 24.73
CA ILE A 13 5.34 -4.53 25.16
C ILE A 13 5.50 -3.86 26.52
N TYR A 14 4.89 -2.67 26.68
CA TYR A 14 4.90 -1.96 27.97
C TYR A 14 4.30 -2.81 29.09
N GLU A 15 3.11 -3.36 28.87
CA GLU A 15 2.40 -4.21 29.83
C GLU A 15 3.20 -5.48 30.17
N GLY A 16 3.74 -6.17 29.16
CA GLY A 16 4.60 -7.33 29.38
C GLY A 16 5.88 -6.99 30.16
N ALA A 17 6.51 -5.84 29.87
CA ALA A 17 7.67 -5.39 30.63
C ALA A 17 7.34 -5.07 32.11
N MET A 18 6.19 -4.42 32.35
CA MET A 18 5.73 -4.13 33.71
C MET A 18 5.44 -5.40 34.52
N ARG A 19 4.90 -6.45 33.87
CA ARG A 19 4.66 -7.75 34.53
C ARG A 19 5.94 -8.52 34.92
N PHE A 20 7.10 -8.20 34.34
CA PHE A 20 8.37 -8.70 34.81
C PHE A 20 8.80 -8.03 36.14
N ILE A 21 8.46 -6.75 36.30
CA ILE A 21 8.80 -5.95 37.50
C ILE A 21 7.81 -6.22 38.64
N GLU A 22 6.52 -6.24 38.30
CA GLU A 22 5.40 -6.48 39.20
C GLU A 22 4.60 -7.68 38.68
N PRO A 23 4.98 -8.93 39.00
CA PRO A 23 4.30 -10.12 38.55
C PRO A 23 2.84 -10.14 39.05
N THR A 24 1.90 -10.21 38.11
CA THR A 24 0.49 -10.41 38.42
C THR A 24 0.16 -11.90 38.42
N GLU A 25 -0.77 -12.33 39.27
CA GLU A 25 -1.27 -13.70 39.21
C GLU A 25 -1.98 -13.94 37.88
N VAL A 26 -1.43 -14.85 37.09
CA VAL A 26 -2.02 -15.23 35.81
C VAL A 26 -2.85 -16.50 36.03
N ALA A 27 -4.13 -16.42 35.73
CA ALA A 27 -5.00 -17.57 35.73
C ALA A 27 -4.66 -18.49 34.55
N GLY A 28 -3.67 -19.38 34.69
CA GLY A 28 -3.18 -20.27 33.65
C GLY A 28 -4.29 -21.05 32.92
N TRP A 29 -5.34 -21.46 33.65
CA TRP A 29 -6.53 -22.09 33.07
C TRP A 29 -7.26 -21.18 32.07
N THR A 30 -7.38 -19.90 32.33
CA THR A 30 -8.01 -18.92 31.46
C THR A 30 -7.18 -18.79 30.16
N VAL A 31 -5.84 -18.74 30.28
CA VAL A 31 -4.93 -18.68 29.14
C VAL A 31 -5.06 -19.91 28.24
N VAL A 32 -5.09 -21.11 28.85
CA VAL A 32 -5.26 -22.37 28.10
C VAL A 32 -6.62 -22.45 27.42
N ILE A 33 -7.70 -22.10 28.10
CA ILE A 33 -9.07 -22.15 27.54
C ILE A 33 -9.18 -21.18 26.35
N LEU A 34 -8.73 -19.92 26.51
CA LEU A 34 -8.76 -18.93 25.43
C LEU A 34 -7.85 -19.34 24.27
N GLY A 35 -6.67 -19.89 24.54
CA GLY A 35 -5.78 -20.42 23.53
C GLY A 35 -6.41 -21.60 22.74
N CYS A 36 -7.12 -22.50 23.42
CA CYS A 36 -7.84 -23.59 22.76
C CYS A 36 -8.98 -23.09 21.85
N VAL A 37 -9.72 -22.06 22.29
CA VAL A 37 -10.78 -21.43 21.50
C VAL A 37 -10.18 -20.76 20.25
N ALA A 38 -9.11 -19.99 20.42
CA ALA A 38 -8.40 -19.36 19.31
C ALA A 38 -7.88 -20.41 18.33
N LEU A 39 -7.17 -21.43 18.82
CA LEU A 39 -6.66 -22.54 17.99
C LEU A 39 -7.78 -23.23 17.20
N ALA A 40 -8.95 -23.45 17.82
CA ALA A 40 -10.08 -24.07 17.15
C ALA A 40 -10.62 -23.20 16.01
N VAL A 41 -10.77 -21.88 16.24
CA VAL A 41 -11.23 -20.93 15.23
C VAL A 41 -10.24 -20.81 14.08
N ASP A 42 -8.95 -20.63 14.36
CA ASP A 42 -7.89 -20.46 13.37
C ASP A 42 -7.70 -21.74 12.55
N SER A 43 -7.72 -22.91 13.21
CA SER A 43 -7.65 -24.21 12.55
C SER A 43 -8.84 -24.47 11.64
N LEU A 44 -10.05 -24.10 12.09
CA LEU A 44 -11.26 -24.24 11.26
C LEU A 44 -11.18 -23.32 10.03
N THR A 45 -10.76 -22.08 10.21
CA THR A 45 -10.62 -21.11 9.12
C THR A 45 -9.53 -21.53 8.14
N ALA A 46 -8.39 -22.01 8.63
CA ALA A 46 -7.32 -22.57 7.81
C ALA A 46 -7.81 -23.80 7.02
N TRP A 47 -8.57 -24.69 7.65
CA TRP A 47 -9.14 -25.85 6.99
C TRP A 47 -10.15 -25.49 5.89
N LEU A 48 -11.02 -24.53 6.14
CA LEU A 48 -11.99 -24.03 5.14
C LEU A 48 -11.30 -23.40 3.93
N THR A 49 -10.22 -22.65 4.17
CA THR A 49 -9.46 -21.99 3.08
C THR A 49 -8.48 -22.91 2.36
N TRP A 50 -8.13 -24.07 2.93
CA TRP A 50 -7.17 -25.02 2.37
C TRP A 50 -7.50 -25.44 0.93
N SER A 51 -8.74 -25.82 0.65
CA SER A 51 -9.15 -26.28 -0.68
C SER A 51 -9.16 -25.15 -1.72
N MET A 52 -9.36 -23.89 -1.27
CA MET A 52 -9.52 -22.71 -2.12
C MET A 52 -8.19 -22.02 -2.44
N GLN A 53 -7.12 -22.28 -1.66
CA GLN A 53 -5.83 -21.60 -1.80
C GLN A 53 -5.13 -21.83 -3.14
N LYS A 54 -5.44 -22.92 -3.85
CA LYS A 54 -4.80 -23.30 -5.12
C LYS A 54 -5.19 -22.39 -6.29
N GLY A 55 -6.29 -21.65 -6.18
CA GLY A 55 -6.83 -20.81 -7.26
C GLY A 55 -6.66 -19.31 -7.06
N SER A 56 -6.18 -18.86 -5.90
CA SER A 56 -6.10 -17.41 -5.59
C SER A 56 -4.95 -17.10 -4.63
N VAL A 57 -4.14 -16.10 -5.00
CA VAL A 57 -3.04 -15.61 -4.17
C VAL A 57 -3.56 -15.04 -2.85
N ASN A 58 -4.69 -14.33 -2.87
CA ASN A 58 -5.31 -13.75 -1.68
C ASN A 58 -5.79 -14.83 -0.71
N ILE A 59 -6.41 -15.90 -1.21
CA ILE A 59 -6.88 -17.02 -0.36
C ILE A 59 -5.67 -17.77 0.23
N ARG A 60 -4.59 -17.91 -0.53
CA ARG A 60 -3.35 -18.50 -0.03
C ARG A 60 -2.73 -17.65 1.10
N ALA A 61 -2.74 -16.33 0.96
CA ALA A 61 -2.28 -15.42 2.00
C ALA A 61 -3.13 -15.53 3.27
N LEU A 62 -4.46 -15.59 3.13
CA LEU A 62 -5.40 -15.80 4.23
C LEU A 62 -5.17 -17.15 4.93
N PHE A 63 -4.97 -18.22 4.16
CA PHE A 63 -4.66 -19.54 4.72
C PHE A 63 -3.36 -19.52 5.53
N LEU A 64 -2.28 -18.92 5.00
CA LEU A 64 -0.99 -18.82 5.70
C LEU A 64 -1.11 -17.96 6.97
N HIS A 65 -1.89 -16.90 6.93
CA HIS A 65 -2.16 -16.06 8.11
C HIS A 65 -2.85 -16.88 9.21
N ASN A 66 -3.97 -17.53 8.91
CA ASN A 66 -4.69 -18.36 9.90
C ASN A 66 -3.84 -19.53 10.41
N LEU A 67 -3.00 -20.12 9.57
CA LEU A 67 -2.08 -21.18 9.99
C LEU A 67 -1.02 -20.63 10.97
N SER A 68 -0.50 -19.44 10.72
CA SER A 68 0.44 -18.77 11.65
C SER A 68 -0.20 -18.45 12.99
N ASP A 69 -1.45 -17.99 12.98
CA ASP A 69 -2.21 -17.68 14.20
C ASP A 69 -2.52 -18.97 14.97
N ALA A 70 -2.86 -20.07 14.31
CA ALA A 70 -3.02 -21.37 14.93
C ALA A 70 -1.73 -21.85 15.62
N LEU A 71 -0.58 -21.67 14.99
CA LEU A 71 0.72 -22.00 15.60
C LEU A 71 1.05 -21.10 16.80
N ALA A 72 0.72 -19.80 16.74
CA ALA A 72 0.85 -18.90 17.88
C ALA A 72 -0.07 -19.31 19.03
N SER A 73 -1.30 -19.73 18.75
CA SER A 73 -2.25 -20.25 19.73
C SER A 73 -1.73 -21.51 20.43
N VAL A 74 -1.04 -22.41 19.70
CA VAL A 74 -0.34 -23.57 20.31
C VAL A 74 0.73 -23.11 21.28
N ALA A 75 1.54 -22.09 20.94
CA ALA A 75 2.56 -21.55 21.83
C ALA A 75 1.95 -20.96 23.12
N VAL A 76 0.81 -20.27 23.00
CA VAL A 76 0.04 -19.74 24.15
C VAL A 76 -0.48 -20.86 25.06
N ILE A 77 -1.01 -21.95 24.49
CA ILE A 77 -1.48 -23.13 25.26
C ILE A 77 -0.32 -23.78 26.00
N ILE A 78 0.83 -23.96 25.36
CA ILE A 78 2.04 -24.50 25.98
C ILE A 78 2.46 -23.59 27.15
N GLY A 79 2.51 -22.27 26.94
CA GLY A 79 2.85 -21.29 27.97
C GLY A 79 1.89 -21.35 29.18
N GLY A 80 0.59 -21.33 28.92
CA GLY A 80 -0.44 -21.46 29.97
C GLY A 80 -0.35 -22.79 30.72
N THR A 81 -0.03 -23.89 30.05
CA THR A 81 0.20 -25.20 30.68
C THR A 81 1.44 -25.19 31.58
N LEU A 82 2.53 -24.55 31.14
CA LEU A 82 3.74 -24.39 31.94
C LEU A 82 3.48 -23.58 33.22
N ILE A 83 2.66 -22.53 33.13
CA ILE A 83 2.23 -21.75 34.29
C ILE A 83 1.46 -22.64 35.28
N ILE A 84 0.52 -23.46 34.79
CA ILE A 84 -0.30 -24.36 35.65
C ILE A 84 0.56 -25.43 36.33
N LEU A 85 1.52 -26.03 35.62
CA LEU A 85 2.29 -27.18 36.11
C LEU A 85 3.48 -26.78 36.98
N TYR A 86 4.11 -25.65 36.67
CA TYR A 86 5.40 -25.27 37.28
C TYR A 86 5.37 -23.93 38.01
N ASP A 87 4.24 -23.23 38.01
CA ASP A 87 4.07 -21.88 38.61
C ASP A 87 5.08 -20.85 38.09
N VAL A 88 5.43 -20.98 36.81
CA VAL A 88 6.46 -20.16 36.15
C VAL A 88 5.81 -18.87 35.63
N THR A 89 5.72 -17.86 36.48
CA THR A 89 4.99 -16.60 36.18
C THR A 89 5.63 -15.72 35.10
N TRP A 90 6.96 -15.85 34.87
CA TRP A 90 7.64 -15.05 33.84
C TRP A 90 7.34 -15.49 32.40
N VAL A 91 6.75 -16.67 32.17
CA VAL A 91 6.41 -17.19 30.85
C VAL A 91 5.33 -16.33 30.18
N ASP A 92 4.34 -15.88 30.93
CA ASP A 92 3.27 -15.02 30.41
C ASP A 92 3.79 -13.69 29.83
N PRO A 93 4.55 -12.86 30.58
CA PRO A 93 5.10 -11.64 30.02
C PRO A 93 6.09 -11.89 28.86
N ALA A 94 6.84 -12.99 28.87
CA ALA A 94 7.74 -13.32 27.78
C ALA A 94 6.97 -13.63 26.48
N ILE A 95 5.90 -14.43 26.56
CA ILE A 95 5.03 -14.72 25.41
C ILE A 95 4.31 -13.45 24.95
N THR A 96 3.80 -12.63 25.88
CA THR A 96 3.14 -11.37 25.54
C THR A 96 4.06 -10.45 24.75
N ILE A 97 5.31 -10.27 25.19
CA ILE A 97 6.31 -9.46 24.45
C ILE A 97 6.65 -10.09 23.10
N ALA A 98 6.82 -11.41 23.03
CA ALA A 98 7.13 -12.08 21.75
C ALA A 98 6.01 -11.88 20.72
N ILE A 99 4.73 -12.03 21.14
CA ILE A 99 3.56 -11.79 20.30
C ILE A 99 3.49 -10.29 19.90
N ALA A 100 3.71 -9.39 20.84
CA ALA A 100 3.70 -7.95 20.56
C ALA A 100 4.77 -7.53 19.54
N LEU A 101 5.99 -8.07 19.67
CA LEU A 101 7.07 -7.84 18.70
C LEU A 101 6.72 -8.40 17.32
N TYR A 102 6.10 -9.57 17.24
CA TYR A 102 5.63 -10.16 15.99
C TYR A 102 4.55 -9.29 15.33
N ILE A 103 3.54 -8.83 16.08
CA ILE A 103 2.49 -7.94 15.61
C ILE A 103 3.10 -6.62 15.08
N LEU A 104 4.03 -6.03 15.83
CA LEU A 104 4.72 -4.81 15.43
C LEU A 104 5.54 -5.00 14.16
N TYR A 105 6.30 -6.06 14.06
CA TYR A 105 7.05 -6.40 12.85
C TYR A 105 6.12 -6.49 11.64
N LEU A 106 5.02 -7.24 11.75
CA LEU A 106 4.05 -7.39 10.68
C LEU A 106 3.39 -6.04 10.30
N ALA A 107 2.95 -5.28 11.29
CA ALA A 107 2.33 -3.97 11.06
C ALA A 107 3.29 -2.97 10.37
N LEU A 108 4.55 -2.91 10.82
CA LEU A 108 5.55 -2.00 10.26
C LEU A 108 5.99 -2.40 8.84
N THR A 109 6.04 -3.69 8.53
CA THR A 109 6.38 -4.15 7.17
C THR A 109 5.27 -3.91 6.15
N GLU A 110 4.01 -4.00 6.59
CA GLU A 110 2.86 -3.88 5.69
C GLU A 110 2.27 -2.46 5.58
N ILE A 111 2.53 -1.56 6.56
CA ILE A 111 1.96 -0.21 6.57
C ILE A 111 2.37 0.65 5.37
N GLY A 112 3.50 0.35 4.74
CA GLY A 112 4.00 1.09 3.58
C GLY A 112 3.06 1.04 2.37
N LYS A 113 2.33 -0.06 2.18
CA LYS A 113 1.40 -0.23 1.06
C LYS A 113 0.22 0.76 1.12
N PRO A 114 -0.58 0.80 2.21
CA PRO A 114 -1.66 1.76 2.30
C PRO A 114 -1.17 3.22 2.33
N ILE A 115 -0.01 3.50 2.92
CA ILE A 115 0.58 4.86 2.87
C ILE A 115 0.83 5.26 1.43
N ARG A 116 1.44 4.39 0.61
CA ARG A 116 1.70 4.67 -0.81
C ARG A 116 0.41 4.97 -1.57
N THR A 117 -0.64 4.17 -1.38
CA THR A 117 -1.95 4.38 -2.01
C THR A 117 -2.57 5.72 -1.57
N LEU A 118 -2.54 6.03 -0.26
CA LEU A 118 -3.08 7.29 0.27
C LEU A 118 -2.29 8.53 -0.20
N MET A 119 -1.00 8.38 -0.45
CA MET A 119 -0.14 9.45 -0.97
C MET A 119 -0.10 9.51 -2.50
N LEU A 120 -0.99 8.80 -3.19
CA LEU A 120 -1.04 8.73 -4.67
C LEU A 120 0.30 8.31 -5.28
N GLY A 121 1.03 7.42 -4.61
CA GLY A 121 2.27 6.87 -5.13
C GLY A 121 2.02 5.93 -6.31
N SER A 122 2.98 5.88 -7.25
CA SER A 122 2.90 4.95 -8.38
C SER A 122 2.96 3.48 -7.92
N PRO A 123 2.32 2.56 -8.66
CA PRO A 123 2.38 1.13 -8.37
C PRO A 123 3.84 0.64 -8.31
N PRO A 124 4.23 -0.14 -7.28
CA PRO A 124 5.62 -0.56 -7.10
C PRO A 124 6.12 -1.51 -8.19
N ASP A 125 5.20 -2.26 -8.79
CA ASP A 125 5.51 -3.31 -9.78
C ASP A 125 5.35 -2.81 -11.23
N MET A 126 5.10 -1.50 -11.43
CA MET A 126 4.87 -0.90 -12.74
C MET A 126 6.01 0.08 -13.10
N ASP A 127 6.70 -0.18 -14.20
CA ASP A 127 7.69 0.75 -14.75
C ASP A 127 6.99 1.90 -15.50
N SER A 128 6.93 3.08 -14.87
CA SER A 128 6.32 4.28 -15.45
C SER A 128 6.94 4.66 -16.80
N ARG A 129 8.23 4.36 -17.03
CA ARG A 129 8.90 4.62 -18.32
C ARG A 129 8.45 3.64 -19.39
N ALA A 130 8.12 2.39 -19.02
CA ALA A 130 7.55 1.44 -19.97
C ALA A 130 6.15 1.87 -20.41
N VAL A 131 5.34 2.40 -19.49
CA VAL A 131 4.02 2.98 -19.80
C VAL A 131 4.16 4.11 -20.82
N VAL A 132 5.07 5.06 -20.59
CA VAL A 132 5.33 6.18 -21.52
C VAL A 132 5.79 5.66 -22.89
N ARG A 133 6.73 4.71 -22.96
CA ARG A 133 7.18 4.13 -24.22
C ARG A 133 6.03 3.50 -25.02
N ALA A 134 5.18 2.72 -24.35
CA ALA A 134 4.04 2.09 -25.00
C ALA A 134 3.07 3.12 -25.61
N MET A 135 2.92 4.29 -24.97
CA MET A 135 2.11 5.38 -25.51
C MET A 135 2.79 6.09 -26.69
N THR A 136 4.09 6.35 -26.61
CA THR A 136 4.84 7.02 -27.70
C THR A 136 5.01 6.15 -28.94
N GLU A 137 4.87 4.83 -28.82
CA GLU A 137 4.89 3.91 -29.98
C GLU A 137 3.57 3.88 -30.76
N VAL A 138 2.52 4.58 -30.31
CA VAL A 138 1.26 4.69 -31.03
C VAL A 138 1.40 5.65 -32.20
N ASP A 139 0.97 5.23 -33.42
CA ASP A 139 1.08 6.05 -34.61
C ASP A 139 0.25 7.33 -34.49
N GLY A 140 0.91 8.46 -34.63
CA GLY A 140 0.33 9.79 -34.46
C GLY A 140 0.66 10.47 -33.16
N VAL A 141 1.32 9.76 -32.20
CA VAL A 141 1.89 10.35 -30.99
C VAL A 141 3.32 10.79 -31.27
N GLU A 142 3.66 12.03 -30.94
CA GLU A 142 5.01 12.60 -31.04
C GLU A 142 5.76 12.49 -29.73
N ASP A 143 5.11 12.87 -28.62
CA ASP A 143 5.70 12.87 -27.29
C ASP A 143 4.64 12.69 -26.20
N VAL A 144 5.07 12.24 -25.01
CA VAL A 144 4.24 12.15 -23.80
C VAL A 144 5.02 12.75 -22.65
N HIS A 145 4.43 13.70 -21.97
CA HIS A 145 5.03 14.39 -20.83
C HIS A 145 4.02 14.71 -19.73
N HIS A 146 4.49 15.33 -18.65
CA HIS A 146 3.66 15.69 -17.48
C HIS A 146 2.90 14.48 -16.92
N VAL A 147 3.60 13.34 -16.83
CA VAL A 147 2.99 12.07 -16.50
C VAL A 147 2.80 11.94 -15.00
N HIS A 148 1.57 11.73 -14.58
CA HIS A 148 1.18 11.34 -13.24
C HIS A 148 0.61 9.93 -13.29
N LEU A 149 1.25 9.00 -12.62
CA LEU A 149 0.82 7.61 -12.50
C LEU A 149 0.68 7.30 -11.01
N TRP A 150 -0.51 6.92 -10.58
CA TRP A 150 -0.75 6.59 -9.18
C TRP A 150 -1.63 5.36 -9.01
N GLN A 151 -1.47 4.72 -7.85
CA GLN A 151 -2.27 3.57 -7.45
C GLN A 151 -3.59 4.06 -6.82
N MET A 152 -4.73 3.69 -7.44
CA MET A 152 -6.06 4.00 -6.91
C MET A 152 -6.51 2.97 -5.87
N GLN A 153 -6.28 1.68 -6.17
CA GLN A 153 -6.58 0.54 -5.32
C GLN A 153 -5.47 -0.50 -5.42
N GLU A 154 -5.57 -1.60 -4.70
CA GLU A 154 -4.51 -2.63 -4.63
C GLU A 154 -4.09 -3.14 -6.02
N HIS A 155 -5.02 -3.20 -6.98
CA HIS A 155 -4.79 -3.72 -8.34
C HIS A 155 -5.22 -2.75 -9.44
N GLU A 156 -5.49 -1.49 -9.09
CA GLU A 156 -5.93 -0.48 -10.05
C GLU A 156 -5.01 0.72 -10.04
N ALA A 157 -4.53 1.09 -11.22
CA ALA A 157 -3.74 2.29 -11.43
C ALA A 157 -4.51 3.30 -12.28
N ALA A 158 -4.24 4.59 -12.05
CA ALA A 158 -4.71 5.68 -12.88
C ALA A 158 -3.53 6.45 -13.46
N LEU A 159 -3.74 6.98 -14.66
CA LEU A 159 -2.77 7.75 -15.41
C LEU A 159 -3.39 9.07 -15.84
N ASP A 160 -2.65 10.15 -15.62
CA ASP A 160 -2.92 11.47 -16.18
C ASP A 160 -1.67 12.00 -16.85
N CYS A 161 -1.78 12.51 -18.08
CA CYS A 161 -0.62 12.99 -18.84
C CYS A 161 -1.01 13.87 -20.01
N HIS A 162 -0.03 14.62 -20.51
CA HIS A 162 -0.12 15.35 -21.77
C HIS A 162 0.42 14.48 -22.90
N VAL A 163 -0.29 14.47 -24.01
CA VAL A 163 0.06 13.70 -25.22
C VAL A 163 0.16 14.66 -26.40
N VAL A 164 1.39 14.85 -26.87
CA VAL A 164 1.63 15.66 -28.07
C VAL A 164 1.37 14.82 -29.30
N LEU A 165 0.51 15.31 -30.17
CA LEU A 165 0.16 14.64 -31.41
C LEU A 165 0.82 15.30 -32.60
N THR A 166 1.28 14.48 -33.57
CA THR A 166 1.64 14.94 -34.90
C THR A 166 0.42 15.54 -35.60
N GLU A 167 0.61 16.25 -36.72
CA GLU A 167 -0.52 16.78 -37.52
C GLU A 167 -1.47 15.66 -38.00
N ALA A 168 -0.91 14.52 -38.41
CA ALA A 168 -1.69 13.35 -38.78
C ALA A 168 -2.48 12.75 -37.60
N GLY A 169 -1.86 12.69 -36.44
CA GLY A 169 -2.49 12.25 -35.19
C GLY A 169 -3.60 13.20 -34.73
N TRP A 170 -3.35 14.51 -34.84
CA TRP A 170 -4.32 15.54 -34.49
C TRP A 170 -5.62 15.44 -35.29
N SER A 171 -5.53 15.11 -36.57
CA SER A 171 -6.69 14.92 -37.45
C SER A 171 -7.53 13.67 -37.10
N ARG A 172 -6.99 12.75 -36.29
CA ARG A 172 -7.64 11.49 -35.89
C ARG A 172 -7.49 11.19 -34.38
N ILE A 173 -7.75 12.20 -33.58
CA ILE A 173 -7.59 12.16 -32.11
C ILE A 173 -8.33 10.97 -31.48
N GLU A 174 -9.59 10.71 -31.86
CA GLU A 174 -10.38 9.63 -31.26
C GLU A 174 -9.83 8.21 -31.54
N PRO A 175 -9.41 7.85 -32.78
CA PRO A 175 -8.69 6.62 -33.03
C PRO A 175 -7.38 6.49 -32.22
N VAL A 176 -6.53 7.53 -32.19
CA VAL A 176 -5.27 7.52 -31.43
C VAL A 176 -5.55 7.31 -29.92
N LYS A 177 -6.51 8.02 -29.37
CA LYS A 177 -6.94 7.86 -27.99
C LYS A 177 -7.43 6.45 -27.67
N ALA A 178 -8.20 5.85 -28.58
CA ALA A 178 -8.71 4.49 -28.41
C ALA A 178 -7.55 3.48 -28.41
N GLU A 179 -6.58 3.62 -29.30
CA GLU A 179 -5.40 2.76 -29.37
C GLU A 179 -4.51 2.89 -28.13
N ILE A 180 -4.28 4.13 -27.65
CA ILE A 180 -3.54 4.35 -26.40
C ILE A 180 -4.24 3.62 -25.24
N LYS A 181 -5.56 3.79 -25.09
CA LYS A 181 -6.33 3.15 -24.01
C LYS A 181 -6.31 1.63 -24.08
N GLU A 182 -6.44 1.07 -25.29
CA GLU A 182 -6.38 -0.37 -25.49
C GLU A 182 -5.02 -0.94 -25.09
N ARG A 183 -3.92 -0.27 -25.49
CA ARG A 183 -2.56 -0.67 -25.15
C ARG A 183 -2.29 -0.57 -23.65
N LEU A 184 -2.70 0.53 -23.02
CA LEU A 184 -2.59 0.72 -21.56
C LEU A 184 -3.36 -0.33 -20.76
N SER A 185 -4.55 -0.68 -21.22
CA SER A 185 -5.36 -1.73 -20.61
C SER A 185 -4.75 -3.12 -20.79
N ALA A 186 -4.31 -3.45 -22.02
CA ALA A 186 -3.81 -4.78 -22.35
C ALA A 186 -2.44 -5.09 -21.72
N GLU A 187 -1.51 -4.13 -21.71
CA GLU A 187 -0.13 -4.34 -21.28
C GLU A 187 0.08 -4.02 -19.79
N PHE A 188 -0.64 -3.02 -19.24
CA PHE A 188 -0.41 -2.48 -17.90
C PHE A 188 -1.63 -2.57 -16.98
N SER A 189 -2.78 -3.06 -17.45
CA SER A 189 -4.05 -3.09 -16.71
C SER A 189 -4.49 -1.71 -16.21
N ILE A 190 -4.10 -0.63 -16.92
CA ILE A 190 -4.52 0.74 -16.61
C ILE A 190 -5.88 0.99 -17.27
N MET A 191 -6.95 0.99 -16.46
CA MET A 191 -8.33 1.20 -16.93
C MET A 191 -8.77 2.66 -16.84
N HIS A 192 -8.16 3.43 -15.95
CA HIS A 192 -8.44 4.85 -15.74
C HIS A 192 -7.32 5.70 -16.31
N SER A 193 -7.62 6.44 -17.38
CA SER A 193 -6.65 7.36 -17.98
C SER A 193 -7.32 8.65 -18.44
N SER A 194 -6.65 9.76 -18.16
CA SER A 194 -6.99 11.11 -18.58
C SER A 194 -5.87 11.64 -19.45
N PHE A 195 -6.20 12.25 -20.58
CA PHE A 195 -5.22 12.78 -21.51
C PHE A 195 -5.56 14.22 -21.86
N GLU A 196 -4.59 15.11 -21.71
CA GLU A 196 -4.59 16.41 -22.33
C GLU A 196 -3.85 16.31 -23.68
N PHE A 197 -4.57 16.46 -24.80
CA PHE A 197 -3.96 16.39 -26.11
C PHE A 197 -3.43 17.75 -26.53
N GLU A 198 -2.17 17.80 -26.93
CA GLU A 198 -1.49 18.99 -27.43
C GLU A 198 -1.14 18.83 -28.92
N ASN A 199 -1.32 19.90 -29.68
CA ASN A 199 -0.85 19.92 -31.04
C ASN A 199 0.66 20.23 -31.06
N ILE A 200 1.43 19.56 -31.91
CA ILE A 200 2.88 19.71 -32.01
C ILE A 200 3.35 21.19 -32.16
N HIS A 201 2.52 22.06 -32.75
CA HIS A 201 2.85 23.47 -32.93
C HIS A 201 2.60 24.33 -31.70
N HIS A 202 1.85 23.81 -30.73
CA HIS A 202 1.42 24.52 -29.52
C HIS A 202 1.82 23.78 -28.23
N ALA A 203 2.59 22.68 -28.37
CA ALA A 203 3.06 21.92 -27.24
C ALA A 203 3.95 22.76 -26.32
N HIS A 204 3.81 22.56 -25.02
CA HIS A 204 4.59 23.26 -24.02
C HIS A 204 6.10 22.98 -24.20
N GLN A 205 6.91 24.04 -24.17
CA GLN A 205 8.38 23.93 -24.18
C GLN A 205 8.89 23.83 -22.74
N ASN A 206 9.98 23.10 -22.51
CA ASN A 206 10.59 22.87 -21.18
C ASN A 206 9.73 22.08 -20.21
N VAL A 207 9.09 21.03 -20.66
CA VAL A 207 8.30 20.13 -19.83
C VAL A 207 9.14 19.00 -19.26
N GLN A 208 8.83 18.59 -18.02
CA GLN A 208 9.41 17.40 -17.44
C GLN A 208 8.55 16.18 -17.80
N LEU A 209 9.22 15.03 -17.95
CA LEU A 209 8.51 13.77 -18.22
C LEU A 209 7.56 13.41 -17.08
N PHE A 210 8.00 13.58 -15.84
CA PHE A 210 7.21 13.32 -14.65
C PHE A 210 7.07 14.59 -13.81
N GLY A 211 5.83 14.88 -13.37
CA GLY A 211 5.52 16.01 -12.54
C GLY A 211 5.53 17.37 -13.28
N HIS A 212 5.53 18.44 -12.53
CA HIS A 212 5.54 19.80 -13.02
C HIS A 212 6.97 20.27 -13.24
N GLY A 213 7.23 20.98 -14.37
CA GLY A 213 8.45 21.78 -14.52
C GLY A 213 8.53 22.88 -13.47
N ASP A 214 9.74 23.38 -13.20
CA ASP A 214 9.90 24.52 -12.30
C ASP A 214 9.04 25.68 -12.80
N VAL A 215 8.07 26.09 -11.99
CA VAL A 215 7.27 27.29 -12.28
C VAL A 215 8.24 28.47 -12.18
N GLU A 216 8.59 29.07 -13.32
CA GLU A 216 9.27 30.37 -13.32
C GLU A 216 8.46 31.30 -12.42
N LYS A 217 9.04 31.71 -11.28
CA LYS A 217 8.44 32.75 -10.44
C LYS A 217 8.25 33.98 -11.31
N LYS A 218 7.00 34.30 -11.65
CA LYS A 218 6.69 35.61 -12.21
C LYS A 218 7.32 36.63 -11.28
N PRO A 219 8.11 37.60 -11.79
CA PRO A 219 8.63 38.66 -10.97
C PRO A 219 7.42 39.35 -10.29
N ASP A 220 7.52 39.50 -8.97
CA ASP A 220 6.54 40.22 -8.17
C ASP A 220 6.27 41.55 -8.86
N HIS A 221 5.01 41.83 -9.17
CA HIS A 221 4.63 43.19 -9.56
C HIS A 221 4.99 44.11 -8.41
N GLU A 222 6.09 44.83 -8.58
CA GLU A 222 6.39 46.03 -7.74
C GLU A 222 5.16 46.93 -7.81
N ASP A 223 4.42 46.97 -6.71
CA ASP A 223 3.37 47.98 -6.45
C ASP A 223 4.04 49.33 -6.49
N ASN A 224 3.96 50.00 -7.64
CA ASN A 224 4.35 51.38 -7.81
C ASN A 224 3.35 52.29 -7.04
N LYS A 225 3.55 52.37 -5.72
CA LYS A 225 2.94 53.37 -4.85
C LYS A 225 3.86 54.57 -4.70
N ASP A 226 4.04 55.32 -5.73
CA ASP A 226 4.53 56.68 -5.62
C ASP A 226 4.03 57.50 -6.79
N THR A 227 2.89 58.13 -6.64
CA THR A 227 2.55 59.42 -7.25
C THR A 227 1.15 59.85 -6.80
N GLU A 228 1.06 60.46 -5.62
CA GLU A 228 0.06 61.49 -5.31
C GLU A 228 0.44 62.20 -4.02
N ARG A 229 1.34 63.15 -4.15
CA ARG A 229 1.43 64.34 -3.27
C ARG A 229 2.04 65.48 -4.07
N GLN A 230 1.21 66.26 -4.69
CA GLN A 230 1.34 67.72 -4.78
C GLN A 230 -0.02 68.34 -4.91
#